data_3ad56c74a33a9636db3e573cf3a58fcc
#
_entry.id   3ad56c74a33a9636db3e573cf3a58fcc
#
_cell.length_a   1.000
_cell.length_b   1.000
_cell.length_c   1.000
_cell.angle_alpha   90.00
_cell.angle_beta   90.00
_cell.angle_gamma   90.00
#
_symmetry.space_group_name_H-M   'P 1'
#
loop_
_entity.id
_entity.type
_entity.pdbx_description
1 polymer ?
#
loop_
_entity_poly.entity_id
_entity_poly.type
_entity_poly.pdbx_seq_one_letter_code
_entity_poly.pdbx_strand_id
1 'polypeptide(L)'
;MYVAGNRQQRQWILMAAREQEIMPTTEGSLNLRLNLTETIDGYPGQEHNHPIYPVYDDIVGLTAFTKKAYTPTLLVTYGGPWAENYYFATEDIHNDEKVKFFTPKDELDSKRRIKAGWFHEDEYAFEEFSVFVKDLVEQGGIAGVGSHGQFEGIGYHWELWSMSSGGISNHDMLKVATIQGAYAIGLDKELGSIEKGKLADLVILNKDPLDEIRNTSSIEMIMKNGRLYNGDNLNQIYPLQKKSENFNWQEKAPSSLPGINK
;
A
#
# COMPACT_ATOMS: atom_id res chain seq x y z
N MET A 1 2.50 -17.02 1.22
CA MET A 1 1.62 -18.19 1.50
C MET A 1 0.22 -17.64 1.75
N TYR A 2 -0.76 -18.07 1.02
CA TYR A 2 -2.16 -17.79 1.32
C TYR A 2 -2.61 -18.59 2.55
N VAL A 3 -3.69 -18.17 3.22
CA VAL A 3 -4.22 -18.82 4.44
C VAL A 3 -4.62 -20.26 4.13
N ALA A 4 -3.69 -21.19 4.19
CA ALA A 4 -3.92 -22.59 3.81
C ALA A 4 -3.17 -23.57 4.67
N GLY A 5 -3.75 -24.77 4.82
CA GLY A 5 -3.14 -25.88 5.48
C GLY A 5 -3.09 -25.79 7.02
N ASN A 6 -2.62 -26.85 7.62
CA ASN A 6 -2.37 -26.90 9.06
C ASN A 6 -0.97 -26.33 9.40
N ARG A 7 -0.70 -26.16 10.69
CA ARG A 7 0.58 -25.59 11.15
C ARG A 7 1.80 -26.35 10.62
N GLN A 8 1.74 -27.67 10.56
CA GLN A 8 2.84 -28.49 10.07
C GLN A 8 3.16 -28.23 8.60
N GLN A 9 2.13 -28.06 7.75
CA GLN A 9 2.32 -27.70 6.35
C GLN A 9 2.95 -26.31 6.19
N ARG A 10 2.54 -25.34 7.00
CA ARG A 10 3.14 -23.99 7.01
C ARG A 10 4.60 -24.02 7.44
N GLN A 11 4.94 -24.84 8.44
CA GLN A 11 6.34 -25.05 8.85
C GLN A 11 7.17 -25.71 7.75
N TRP A 12 6.62 -26.68 7.00
CA TRP A 12 7.30 -27.27 5.85
C TRP A 12 7.58 -26.26 4.74
N ILE A 13 6.65 -25.34 4.48
CA ILE A 13 6.87 -24.24 3.55
C ILE A 13 8.05 -23.36 3.99
N LEU A 14 8.11 -23.01 5.28
CA LEU A 14 9.23 -22.25 5.83
C LEU A 14 10.57 -23.01 5.73
N MET A 15 10.58 -24.31 5.98
CA MET A 15 11.78 -25.13 5.83
C MET A 15 12.26 -25.12 4.38
N ALA A 16 11.36 -25.39 3.43
CA ALA A 16 11.67 -25.36 2.00
C ALA A 16 12.14 -23.99 1.52
N ALA A 17 11.49 -22.91 2.01
CA ALA A 17 11.87 -21.56 1.68
C ALA A 17 13.30 -21.23 2.16
N ARG A 18 13.67 -21.67 3.37
CA ARG A 18 15.05 -21.51 3.90
C ARG A 18 16.07 -22.28 3.07
N GLU A 19 15.76 -23.50 2.64
CA GLU A 19 16.65 -24.29 1.78
C GLU A 19 16.84 -23.66 0.39
N GLN A 20 15.84 -22.94 -0.10
CA GLN A 20 15.87 -22.28 -1.40
C GLN A 20 16.30 -20.81 -1.32
N GLU A 21 16.63 -20.29 -0.14
CA GLU A 21 16.98 -18.90 0.11
C GLU A 21 15.92 -17.91 -0.40
N ILE A 22 14.62 -18.29 -0.28
CA ILE A 22 13.47 -17.42 -0.62
C ILE A 22 12.83 -16.88 0.65
N MET A 23 12.31 -15.66 0.57
CA MET A 23 11.59 -14.99 1.65
C MET A 23 10.07 -15.17 1.47
N PRO A 24 9.42 -16.10 2.21
CA PRO A 24 7.99 -16.30 2.10
C PRO A 24 7.25 -15.25 2.93
N THR A 25 6.29 -14.55 2.36
CA THR A 25 5.30 -13.82 3.14
C THR A 25 4.07 -14.68 3.42
N THR A 26 3.23 -14.25 4.36
CA THR A 26 1.96 -14.91 4.67
C THR A 26 0.83 -13.90 4.67
N GLU A 27 -0.32 -14.33 4.24
CA GLU A 27 -1.54 -13.56 4.41
C GLU A 27 -2.08 -13.78 5.82
N GLY A 28 -2.43 -12.69 6.50
CA GLY A 28 -3.14 -12.73 7.76
C GLY A 28 -4.55 -13.29 7.59
N SER A 29 -5.21 -13.60 8.69
CA SER A 29 -6.57 -14.10 8.71
C SER A 29 -7.42 -13.40 9.76
N LEU A 30 -8.74 -13.60 9.71
CA LEU A 30 -9.66 -13.20 10.79
C LEU A 30 -9.45 -13.99 12.10
N ASN A 31 -8.40 -14.81 12.17
CA ASN A 31 -8.04 -15.59 13.34
C ASN A 31 -6.69 -15.13 13.88
N LEU A 32 -6.72 -14.26 14.89
CA LEU A 32 -5.52 -13.75 15.55
C LEU A 32 -4.55 -14.86 15.99
N ARG A 33 -5.05 -15.98 16.52
CA ARG A 33 -4.22 -17.10 16.94
C ARG A 33 -3.39 -17.69 15.78
N LEU A 34 -3.97 -17.72 14.58
CA LEU A 34 -3.26 -18.14 13.38
C LEU A 34 -2.14 -17.15 13.07
N ASN A 35 -2.43 -15.85 13.02
CA ASN A 35 -1.47 -14.79 12.72
C ASN A 35 -0.27 -14.82 13.69
N LEU A 36 -0.55 -14.97 14.99
CA LEU A 36 0.52 -15.09 16.01
C LEU A 36 1.33 -16.38 15.85
N THR A 37 0.68 -17.50 15.50
CA THR A 37 1.37 -18.76 15.25
C THR A 37 2.35 -18.63 14.07
N GLU A 38 1.98 -17.94 13.02
CA GLU A 38 2.85 -17.67 11.86
C GLU A 38 4.04 -16.79 12.24
N THR A 39 3.82 -15.80 13.10
CA THR A 39 4.90 -14.98 13.67
C THR A 39 5.89 -15.84 14.47
N ILE A 40 5.39 -16.71 15.36
CA ILE A 40 6.21 -17.60 16.17
C ILE A 40 6.95 -18.65 15.31
N ASP A 41 6.34 -19.14 14.25
CA ASP A 41 6.95 -20.09 13.32
C ASP A 41 8.03 -19.45 12.45
N GLY A 42 8.10 -18.08 12.39
CA GLY A 42 9.19 -17.35 11.76
C GLY A 42 8.90 -16.92 10.31
N TYR A 43 7.64 -16.67 9.95
CA TYR A 43 7.32 -16.00 8.70
C TYR A 43 7.80 -14.55 8.74
N PRO A 44 8.56 -14.09 7.72
CA PRO A 44 9.16 -12.74 7.71
C PRO A 44 8.19 -11.64 7.34
N GLY A 45 7.00 -11.95 6.81
CA GLY A 45 5.99 -10.97 6.42
C GLY A 45 4.58 -11.41 6.79
N GLN A 46 3.71 -10.44 7.00
CA GLN A 46 2.27 -10.62 7.15
C GLN A 46 1.53 -9.53 6.40
N GLU A 47 0.65 -9.95 5.51
CA GLU A 47 -0.32 -9.11 4.83
C GLU A 47 -1.62 -9.08 5.62
N HIS A 48 -2.37 -7.97 5.52
CA HIS A 48 -3.60 -7.67 6.24
C HIS A 48 -3.45 -7.41 7.75
N ASN A 49 -4.32 -6.54 8.24
CA ASN A 49 -4.35 -6.16 9.65
C ASN A 49 -4.81 -7.31 10.56
N HIS A 50 -4.38 -7.26 11.79
CA HIS A 50 -4.99 -8.08 12.85
C HIS A 50 -6.48 -7.73 12.98
N PRO A 51 -7.39 -8.72 13.12
CA PRO A 51 -8.83 -8.48 13.10
C PRO A 51 -9.38 -8.00 14.45
N ILE A 52 -8.54 -7.37 15.25
CA ILE A 52 -8.88 -6.84 16.58
C ILE A 52 -8.26 -5.48 16.80
N TYR A 53 -8.91 -4.67 17.59
CA TYR A 53 -8.35 -3.48 18.21
C TYR A 53 -8.91 -3.30 19.63
N PRO A 54 -8.14 -2.75 20.58
CA PRO A 54 -6.71 -2.48 20.48
C PRO A 54 -5.89 -3.78 20.37
N VAL A 55 -4.75 -3.69 19.70
CA VAL A 55 -3.72 -4.74 19.76
C VAL A 55 -2.81 -4.44 20.94
N TYR A 56 -2.63 -5.42 21.83
CA TYR A 56 -1.92 -5.22 23.10
C TYR A 56 -0.38 -5.29 22.95
N ASP A 57 0.32 -4.69 23.92
CA ASP A 57 1.78 -4.50 23.89
C ASP A 57 2.60 -5.79 23.72
N ASP A 58 2.12 -6.92 24.22
CA ASP A 58 2.79 -8.21 24.05
C ASP A 58 2.81 -8.65 22.56
N ILE A 59 1.77 -8.36 21.81
CA ILE A 59 1.69 -8.64 20.37
C ILE A 59 2.56 -7.64 19.59
N VAL A 60 2.50 -6.35 19.95
CA VAL A 60 3.37 -5.31 19.38
C VAL A 60 4.84 -5.70 19.59
N GLY A 61 5.22 -6.01 20.83
CA GLY A 61 6.57 -6.41 21.20
C GLY A 61 7.03 -7.68 20.48
N LEU A 62 6.17 -8.69 20.36
CA LEU A 62 6.47 -9.91 19.61
C LEU A 62 6.76 -9.62 18.13
N THR A 63 5.91 -8.81 17.50
CA THR A 63 6.06 -8.46 16.08
C THR A 63 7.31 -7.61 15.85
N ALA A 64 7.55 -6.62 16.71
CA ALA A 64 8.75 -5.78 16.66
C ALA A 64 10.04 -6.61 16.87
N PHE A 65 10.05 -7.52 17.85
CA PHE A 65 11.20 -8.38 18.16
C PHE A 65 11.56 -9.32 17.00
N THR A 66 10.57 -9.91 16.37
CA THR A 66 10.78 -10.85 15.25
C THR A 66 11.19 -10.14 13.95
N LYS A 67 11.09 -8.82 13.88
CA LYS A 67 11.29 -8.03 12.65
C LYS A 67 10.41 -8.48 11.48
N LYS A 68 9.28 -9.10 11.80
CA LYS A 68 8.28 -9.47 10.81
C LYS A 68 7.73 -8.20 10.17
N ALA A 69 7.81 -8.09 8.85
CA ALA A 69 7.21 -7.00 8.12
C ALA A 69 5.68 -7.10 8.17
N TYR A 70 5.03 -6.00 8.50
CA TYR A 70 3.58 -5.93 8.65
C TYR A 70 2.98 -4.97 7.64
N THR A 71 2.15 -5.48 6.73
CA THR A 71 1.47 -4.72 5.67
C THR A 71 -0.03 -4.78 5.94
N PRO A 72 -0.63 -3.79 6.64
CA PRO A 72 -1.98 -3.90 7.18
C PRO A 72 -3.07 -3.99 6.13
N THR A 73 -2.90 -3.37 4.97
CA THR A 73 -3.87 -3.37 3.88
C THR A 73 -5.25 -2.89 4.34
N LEU A 74 -5.30 -1.70 4.95
CA LEU A 74 -6.52 -1.15 5.55
C LEU A 74 -7.60 -0.82 4.51
N LEU A 75 -7.22 -0.65 3.23
CA LEU A 75 -8.21 -0.49 2.16
C LEU A 75 -9.16 -1.69 2.06
N VAL A 76 -8.73 -2.87 2.48
CA VAL A 76 -9.57 -4.08 2.67
C VAL A 76 -9.52 -4.55 4.12
N THR A 77 -9.84 -3.66 5.03
CA THR A 77 -9.78 -3.84 6.50
C THR A 77 -10.39 -5.16 6.93
N TYR A 78 -9.63 -5.97 7.67
CA TYR A 78 -10.15 -7.15 8.37
C TYR A 78 -10.78 -6.74 9.71
N GLY A 79 -12.04 -7.13 9.92
CA GLY A 79 -12.77 -6.84 11.15
C GLY A 79 -13.53 -5.50 11.15
N GLY A 80 -13.66 -4.83 10.00
CA GLY A 80 -14.42 -3.59 9.86
C GLY A 80 -14.77 -3.25 8.42
N PRO A 81 -15.48 -2.14 8.18
CA PRO A 81 -15.69 -1.60 6.84
C PRO A 81 -14.34 -1.26 6.18
N TRP A 82 -14.24 -1.50 4.90
CA TRP A 82 -13.01 -1.22 4.15
C TRP A 82 -12.75 0.28 4.04
N ALA A 83 -11.55 0.73 4.38
CA ALA A 83 -11.16 2.14 4.26
C ALA A 83 -11.26 2.65 2.81
N GLU A 84 -11.16 1.78 1.81
CA GLU A 84 -11.39 2.15 0.41
C GLU A 84 -12.79 2.77 0.19
N ASN A 85 -13.82 2.26 0.88
CA ASN A 85 -15.18 2.81 0.77
C ASN A 85 -15.27 4.24 1.33
N TYR A 86 -14.54 4.52 2.42
CA TYR A 86 -14.43 5.86 2.98
C TYR A 86 -13.88 6.85 1.93
N TYR A 87 -12.77 6.51 1.28
CA TYR A 87 -12.17 7.39 0.27
C TYR A 87 -13.06 7.56 -0.97
N PHE A 88 -13.73 6.52 -1.43
CA PHE A 88 -14.71 6.68 -2.52
C PHE A 88 -15.90 7.57 -2.14
N ALA A 89 -16.25 7.66 -0.86
CA ALA A 89 -17.31 8.53 -0.37
C ALA A 89 -16.85 9.99 -0.15
N THR A 90 -15.60 10.19 0.25
CA THR A 90 -15.08 11.50 0.69
C THR A 90 -14.21 12.21 -0.34
N GLU A 91 -13.55 11.47 -1.27
CA GLU A 91 -12.66 12.04 -2.28
C GLU A 91 -13.37 12.25 -3.63
N ASP A 92 -13.09 13.38 -4.27
CA ASP A 92 -13.63 13.68 -5.61
C ASP A 92 -12.71 13.17 -6.71
N ILE A 93 -12.57 11.85 -6.77
CA ILE A 93 -11.68 11.16 -7.72
C ILE A 93 -12.09 11.35 -9.19
N HIS A 94 -13.37 11.66 -9.46
CA HIS A 94 -13.84 11.89 -10.82
C HIS A 94 -13.38 13.22 -11.40
N ASN A 95 -12.98 14.17 -10.57
CA ASN A 95 -12.43 15.45 -10.98
C ASN A 95 -10.90 15.52 -10.85
N ASP A 96 -10.25 14.47 -10.34
CA ASP A 96 -8.80 14.36 -10.32
C ASP A 96 -8.27 14.07 -11.74
N GLU A 97 -7.46 14.99 -12.28
CA GLU A 97 -6.95 14.90 -13.64
C GLU A 97 -5.95 13.75 -13.83
N LYS A 98 -5.17 13.39 -12.80
CA LYS A 98 -4.25 12.24 -12.85
C LYS A 98 -5.03 10.93 -12.83
N VAL A 99 -6.03 10.81 -11.97
CA VAL A 99 -6.90 9.63 -11.92
C VAL A 99 -7.59 9.43 -13.27
N LYS A 100 -8.16 10.48 -13.87
CA LYS A 100 -8.76 10.42 -15.21
C LYS A 100 -7.78 10.01 -16.31
N PHE A 101 -6.53 10.48 -16.20
CA PHE A 101 -5.51 10.17 -17.21
C PHE A 101 -5.06 8.71 -17.14
N PHE A 102 -4.85 8.19 -15.92
CA PHE A 102 -4.28 6.86 -15.70
C PHE A 102 -5.30 5.74 -15.53
N THR A 103 -6.59 6.05 -15.36
CA THR A 103 -7.64 5.05 -15.13
C THR A 103 -8.68 5.08 -16.24
N PRO A 104 -9.05 3.91 -16.83
CA PRO A 104 -10.18 3.82 -17.75
C PRO A 104 -11.47 4.34 -17.10
N LYS A 105 -12.24 5.12 -17.85
CA LYS A 105 -13.47 5.72 -17.33
C LYS A 105 -14.49 4.68 -16.84
N ASP A 106 -14.65 3.58 -17.54
CA ASP A 106 -15.55 2.50 -17.19
C ASP A 106 -15.13 1.78 -15.90
N GLU A 107 -13.83 1.66 -15.66
CA GLU A 107 -13.29 1.13 -14.42
C GLU A 107 -13.58 2.09 -13.24
N LEU A 108 -13.28 3.37 -13.40
CA LEU A 108 -13.55 4.40 -12.40
C LEU A 108 -15.04 4.47 -12.04
N ASP A 109 -15.92 4.47 -13.05
CA ASP A 109 -17.38 4.49 -12.86
C ASP A 109 -17.89 3.19 -12.20
N SER A 110 -17.27 2.05 -12.50
CA SER A 110 -17.61 0.75 -11.89
C SER A 110 -17.25 0.70 -10.42
N LYS A 111 -16.04 1.09 -10.08
CA LYS A 111 -15.54 1.07 -8.68
C LYS A 111 -16.39 1.97 -7.79
N ARG A 112 -16.74 3.17 -8.22
CA ARG A 112 -17.59 4.09 -7.45
C ARG A 112 -19.00 3.55 -7.25
N ARG A 113 -19.61 2.91 -8.24
CA ARG A 113 -20.98 2.37 -8.12
C ARG A 113 -21.11 1.24 -7.09
N ILE A 114 -20.07 0.44 -6.94
CA ILE A 114 -20.06 -0.69 -6.01
C ILE A 114 -19.84 -0.22 -4.56
N LYS A 115 -19.18 0.93 -4.38
CA LYS A 115 -18.63 1.40 -3.12
C LYS A 115 -19.38 2.57 -2.48
N ALA A 116 -20.55 2.95 -3.03
CA ALA A 116 -21.35 4.05 -2.49
C ALA A 116 -21.84 3.77 -1.07
N GLY A 117 -21.47 4.65 -0.17
CA GLY A 117 -21.79 4.93 1.19
C GLY A 117 -22.91 4.18 1.93
N TRP A 118 -22.65 2.91 2.25
CA TRP A 118 -23.51 2.12 3.13
C TRP A 118 -23.19 2.34 4.61
N PHE A 119 -22.02 2.95 4.90
CA PHE A 119 -21.49 3.12 6.24
C PHE A 119 -21.46 4.60 6.61
N HIS A 120 -21.73 4.92 7.87
CA HIS A 120 -21.44 6.21 8.45
C HIS A 120 -19.93 6.35 8.72
N GLU A 121 -19.44 7.59 8.83
CA GLU A 121 -18.01 7.84 9.03
C GLU A 121 -17.47 7.21 10.32
N ASP A 122 -18.29 7.14 11.37
CA ASP A 122 -17.97 6.55 12.66
C ASP A 122 -17.97 5.01 12.69
N GLU A 123 -18.38 4.36 11.60
CA GLU A 123 -18.30 2.89 11.46
C GLU A 123 -16.96 2.40 10.92
N TYR A 124 -16.12 3.31 10.36
CA TYR A 124 -14.82 2.96 9.84
C TYR A 124 -13.78 2.87 10.95
N ALA A 125 -13.24 1.68 11.17
CA ALA A 125 -12.31 1.36 12.24
C ALA A 125 -10.83 1.35 11.76
N PHE A 126 -10.51 1.87 10.58
CA PHE A 126 -9.13 1.84 10.07
C PHE A 126 -8.18 2.72 10.91
N GLU A 127 -8.69 3.79 11.55
CA GLU A 127 -7.92 4.61 12.47
C GLU A 127 -7.46 3.78 13.69
N GLU A 128 -8.36 3.03 14.31
CA GLU A 128 -8.07 2.17 15.46
C GLU A 128 -7.10 1.03 15.09
N PHE A 129 -7.26 0.43 13.91
CA PHE A 129 -6.33 -0.58 13.43
C PHE A 129 -4.95 -0.02 13.10
N SER A 130 -4.88 1.24 12.67
CA SER A 130 -3.61 1.89 12.33
C SER A 130 -2.75 2.27 13.54
N VAL A 131 -3.34 2.34 14.75
CA VAL A 131 -2.58 2.54 16.01
C VAL A 131 -1.51 1.46 16.16
N PHE A 132 -1.81 0.21 15.78
CA PHE A 132 -0.81 -0.87 15.81
C PHE A 132 0.41 -0.57 14.93
N VAL A 133 0.22 0.09 13.78
CA VAL A 133 1.35 0.48 12.90
C VAL A 133 2.27 1.46 13.61
N LYS A 134 1.70 2.48 14.28
CA LYS A 134 2.45 3.45 15.07
C LYS A 134 3.23 2.74 16.17
N ASP A 135 2.55 1.97 17.02
CA ASP A 135 3.16 1.30 18.16
C ASP A 135 4.26 0.32 17.74
N LEU A 136 4.04 -0.40 16.63
CA LEU A 136 5.01 -1.31 16.02
C LEU A 136 6.28 -0.57 15.59
N VAL A 137 6.13 0.53 14.87
CA VAL A 137 7.27 1.32 14.36
C VAL A 137 8.02 2.00 15.50
N GLU A 138 7.31 2.56 16.49
CA GLU A 138 7.92 3.15 17.70
C GLU A 138 8.73 2.13 18.51
N GLN A 139 8.33 0.86 18.53
CA GLN A 139 9.09 -0.24 19.12
C GLN A 139 10.18 -0.81 18.20
N GLY A 140 10.45 -0.15 17.08
CA GLY A 140 11.48 -0.54 16.11
C GLY A 140 11.08 -1.74 15.24
N GLY A 141 9.80 -2.06 15.13
CA GLY A 141 9.27 -3.03 14.17
C GLY A 141 9.27 -2.50 12.74
N ILE A 142 8.85 -3.33 11.82
CA ILE A 142 8.85 -3.05 10.37
C ILE A 142 7.42 -3.04 9.85
N ALA A 143 7.05 -1.98 9.14
CA ALA A 143 5.79 -1.91 8.44
C ALA A 143 6.00 -1.59 6.94
N GLY A 144 5.03 -1.93 6.11
CA GLY A 144 5.00 -1.64 4.69
C GLY A 144 3.64 -1.13 4.24
N VAL A 145 3.60 -0.37 3.15
CA VAL A 145 2.36 0.11 2.53
C VAL A 145 1.92 -0.89 1.46
N GLY A 146 0.71 -1.41 1.55
CA GLY A 146 0.13 -2.33 0.58
C GLY A 146 -1.34 -2.04 0.34
N SER A 147 -1.67 -1.52 -0.84
CA SER A 147 -3.03 -1.11 -1.22
C SER A 147 -3.90 -2.23 -1.78
N HIS A 148 -3.42 -3.48 -1.78
CA HIS A 148 -4.11 -4.66 -2.33
C HIS A 148 -4.46 -4.59 -3.83
N GLY A 149 -4.02 -3.56 -4.54
CA GLY A 149 -4.40 -3.36 -5.94
C GLY A 149 -5.88 -3.04 -6.15
N GLN A 150 -6.58 -2.60 -5.10
CA GLN A 150 -8.01 -2.27 -5.17
C GLN A 150 -8.27 -1.07 -6.08
N PHE A 151 -7.44 -0.04 -5.97
CA PHE A 151 -7.42 1.08 -6.90
C PHE A 151 -5.98 1.52 -7.15
N GLU A 152 -5.52 1.35 -8.37
CA GLU A 152 -4.13 1.61 -8.74
C GLU A 152 -3.79 3.12 -8.61
N GLY A 153 -2.54 3.42 -8.34
CA GLY A 153 -2.06 4.79 -8.17
C GLY A 153 -2.53 5.43 -6.87
N ILE A 154 -3.67 6.13 -6.89
CA ILE A 154 -4.17 6.86 -5.71
C ILE A 154 -4.45 5.93 -4.51
N GLY A 155 -4.82 4.68 -4.75
CA GLY A 155 -5.04 3.71 -3.67
C GLY A 155 -3.82 3.46 -2.80
N TYR A 156 -2.60 3.56 -3.35
CA TYR A 156 -1.39 3.53 -2.52
C TYR A 156 -1.34 4.69 -1.52
N HIS A 157 -1.73 5.89 -1.95
CA HIS A 157 -1.79 7.06 -1.06
C HIS A 157 -2.92 6.93 -0.03
N TRP A 158 -4.06 6.39 -0.40
CA TRP A 158 -5.16 6.12 0.53
C TRP A 158 -4.74 5.14 1.62
N GLU A 159 -4.04 4.06 1.27
CA GLU A 159 -3.49 3.14 2.27
C GLU A 159 -2.52 3.85 3.21
N LEU A 160 -1.59 4.62 2.65
CA LEU A 160 -0.62 5.39 3.43
C LEU A 160 -1.31 6.40 4.38
N TRP A 161 -2.36 7.08 3.92
CA TRP A 161 -3.13 8.02 4.75
C TRP A 161 -3.93 7.29 5.83
N SER A 162 -4.52 6.13 5.51
CA SER A 162 -5.19 5.27 6.49
C SER A 162 -4.22 4.81 7.58
N MET A 163 -3.03 4.38 7.19
CA MET A 163 -1.98 3.98 8.15
C MET A 163 -1.50 5.14 9.02
N SER A 164 -1.54 6.37 8.49
CA SER A 164 -1.13 7.57 9.23
C SER A 164 -2.16 8.02 10.26
N SER A 165 -3.43 7.66 10.11
CA SER A 165 -4.53 8.14 10.98
C SER A 165 -4.39 7.70 12.44
N GLY A 166 -3.67 6.60 12.72
CA GLY A 166 -3.34 6.14 14.08
C GLY A 166 -2.30 6.97 14.83
N GLY A 167 -1.83 8.08 14.24
CA GLY A 167 -0.96 9.05 14.90
C GLY A 167 0.54 8.77 14.80
N ILE A 168 0.98 7.96 13.85
CA ILE A 168 2.40 7.85 13.50
C ILE A 168 2.90 9.18 12.92
N SER A 169 4.16 9.55 13.20
CA SER A 169 4.73 10.78 12.64
C SER A 169 4.84 10.71 11.11
N ASN A 170 4.63 11.84 10.41
CA ASN A 170 4.79 11.90 8.95
C ASN A 170 6.17 11.39 8.50
N HIS A 171 7.22 11.72 9.26
CA HIS A 171 8.58 11.26 8.99
C HIS A 171 8.71 9.73 9.07
N ASP A 172 8.13 9.10 10.09
CA ASP A 172 8.19 7.63 10.23
C ASP A 172 7.29 6.94 9.20
N MET A 173 6.13 7.54 8.87
CA MET A 173 5.29 7.05 7.80
C MET A 173 6.00 7.08 6.43
N LEU A 174 6.81 8.11 6.15
CA LEU A 174 7.64 8.14 4.94
C LEU A 174 8.73 7.06 4.95
N LYS A 175 9.28 6.69 6.10
CA LYS A 175 10.19 5.52 6.20
C LYS A 175 9.45 4.21 5.92
N VAL A 176 8.22 4.06 6.42
CA VAL A 176 7.37 2.91 6.11
C VAL A 176 7.12 2.82 4.60
N ALA A 177 6.84 3.94 3.95
CA ALA A 177 6.60 4.03 2.51
C ALA A 177 7.86 3.84 1.65
N THR A 178 9.05 3.82 2.23
CA THR A 178 10.32 3.79 1.51
C THR A 178 11.24 2.68 2.02
N ILE A 179 12.13 2.96 2.97
CA ILE A 179 13.17 2.01 3.41
C ILE A 179 12.60 0.78 4.11
N GLN A 180 11.54 0.92 4.92
CA GLN A 180 10.91 -0.24 5.55
C GLN A 180 10.16 -1.10 4.53
N GLY A 181 9.48 -0.47 3.56
CA GLY A 181 8.87 -1.17 2.43
C GLY A 181 9.91 -1.93 1.60
N ALA A 182 11.06 -1.33 1.33
CA ALA A 182 12.17 -2.00 0.66
C ALA A 182 12.69 -3.20 1.47
N TYR A 183 12.83 -3.05 2.79
CA TYR A 183 13.19 -4.15 3.69
C TYR A 183 12.15 -5.28 3.65
N ALA A 184 10.85 -4.95 3.68
CA ALA A 184 9.77 -5.93 3.66
C ALA A 184 9.80 -6.86 2.43
N ILE A 185 10.38 -6.40 1.33
CA ILE A 185 10.55 -7.18 0.09
C ILE A 185 12.00 -7.62 -0.16
N GLY A 186 12.91 -7.40 0.81
CA GLY A 186 14.31 -7.82 0.74
C GLY A 186 15.19 -6.99 -0.20
N LEU A 187 14.82 -5.75 -0.51
CA LEU A 187 15.52 -4.84 -1.45
C LEU A 187 16.10 -3.58 -0.77
N ASP A 188 16.23 -3.57 0.54
CA ASP A 188 16.69 -2.42 1.32
C ASP A 188 18.14 -2.02 1.03
N LYS A 189 18.95 -2.93 0.49
CA LYS A 189 20.32 -2.64 0.03
C LYS A 189 20.36 -1.91 -1.31
N GLU A 190 19.35 -2.11 -2.15
CA GLU A 190 19.26 -1.57 -3.51
C GLU A 190 18.32 -0.36 -3.61
N LEU A 191 17.33 -0.25 -2.73
CA LEU A 191 16.22 0.71 -2.80
C LEU A 191 15.91 1.32 -1.43
N GLY A 192 14.95 2.25 -1.40
CA GLY A 192 14.25 2.74 -0.22
C GLY A 192 14.93 3.90 0.51
N SER A 193 16.15 4.28 0.13
CA SER A 193 16.84 5.46 0.67
C SER A 193 17.71 6.14 -0.38
N ILE A 194 17.99 7.43 -0.18
CA ILE A 194 18.85 8.22 -1.08
C ILE A 194 20.29 8.05 -0.60
N GLU A 195 20.97 7.04 -1.13
CA GLU A 195 22.34 6.71 -0.77
C GLU A 195 23.17 6.41 -2.02
N LYS A 196 24.47 6.73 -1.97
CA LYS A 196 25.39 6.40 -3.06
C LYS A 196 25.47 4.88 -3.25
N GLY A 197 25.21 4.42 -4.45
CA GLY A 197 25.27 3.01 -4.83
C GLY A 197 23.91 2.32 -4.93
N LYS A 198 22.85 2.95 -4.41
CA LYS A 198 21.47 2.46 -4.61
C LYS A 198 20.93 2.89 -5.99
N LEU A 199 19.90 2.19 -6.43
CA LEU A 199 19.16 2.54 -7.64
C LEU A 199 18.50 3.92 -7.49
N ALA A 200 18.58 4.72 -8.54
CA ALA A 200 17.95 6.03 -8.58
C ALA A 200 16.45 5.88 -8.91
N ASP A 201 15.69 5.42 -7.90
CA ASP A 201 14.24 5.33 -7.90
C ASP A 201 13.74 6.40 -6.92
N LEU A 202 13.18 7.51 -7.43
CA LEU A 202 12.81 8.69 -6.66
C LEU A 202 11.41 9.15 -7.05
N VAL A 203 10.69 9.69 -6.07
CA VAL A 203 9.45 10.44 -6.29
C VAL A 203 9.69 11.89 -5.88
N ILE A 204 9.42 12.83 -6.78
CA ILE A 204 9.57 14.27 -6.55
C ILE A 204 8.18 14.85 -6.38
N LEU A 205 7.96 15.49 -5.25
CA LEU A 205 6.66 16.04 -4.84
C LEU A 205 6.65 17.56 -4.97
N ASN A 206 5.49 18.14 -5.32
CA ASN A 206 5.27 19.59 -5.36
C ASN A 206 5.04 20.21 -3.98
N LYS A 207 4.66 19.38 -2.98
CA LYS A 207 4.34 19.84 -1.62
C LYS A 207 5.08 18.97 -0.61
N ASP A 208 5.36 19.54 0.55
CA ASP A 208 6.08 18.85 1.62
C ASP A 208 5.17 17.83 2.34
N PRO A 209 5.47 16.53 2.27
CA PRO A 209 4.73 15.50 2.97
C PRO A 209 5.02 15.45 4.49
N LEU A 210 6.06 16.15 4.97
CA LEU A 210 6.32 16.28 6.40
C LEU A 210 5.35 17.25 7.06
N ASP A 211 4.90 18.28 6.33
CA ASP A 211 3.87 19.21 6.81
C ASP A 211 2.49 18.54 6.84
N GLU A 212 2.15 17.83 5.76
CA GLU A 212 0.86 17.17 5.59
C GLU A 212 1.05 15.88 4.79
N ILE A 213 0.75 14.73 5.39
CA ILE A 213 0.99 13.42 4.77
C ILE A 213 0.21 13.23 3.46
N ARG A 214 -0.93 13.90 3.30
CA ARG A 214 -1.71 13.90 2.05
C ARG A 214 -0.95 14.49 0.87
N ASN A 215 0.09 15.28 1.12
CA ASN A 215 0.98 15.83 0.10
C ASN A 215 1.80 14.75 -0.64
N THR A 216 1.82 13.51 -0.16
CA THR A 216 2.44 12.37 -0.88
C THR A 216 1.86 12.15 -2.27
N SER A 217 0.59 12.51 -2.51
CA SER A 217 -0.04 12.42 -3.83
C SER A 217 0.33 13.56 -4.79
N SER A 218 1.02 14.61 -4.33
CA SER A 218 1.42 15.78 -5.14
C SER A 218 2.63 15.49 -6.03
N ILE A 219 2.61 14.38 -6.75
CA ILE A 219 3.74 13.90 -7.56
C ILE A 219 3.95 14.83 -8.75
N GLU A 220 5.15 15.42 -8.84
CA GLU A 220 5.61 16.24 -9.97
C GLU A 220 6.37 15.40 -10.99
N MET A 221 7.35 14.63 -10.50
CA MET A 221 8.18 13.78 -11.35
C MET A 221 8.48 12.44 -10.67
N ILE A 222 8.78 11.44 -11.48
CA ILE A 222 9.19 10.12 -11.03
C ILE A 222 10.50 9.77 -11.72
N MET A 223 11.48 9.32 -10.93
CA MET A 223 12.69 8.71 -11.48
C MET A 223 12.65 7.20 -11.25
N LYS A 224 12.84 6.43 -12.30
CA LYS A 224 12.94 4.97 -12.26
C LYS A 224 14.22 4.52 -12.90
N ASN A 225 15.11 3.91 -12.12
CA ASN A 225 16.41 3.44 -12.56
C ASN A 225 17.19 4.54 -13.33
N GLY A 226 17.22 5.76 -12.77
CA GLY A 226 17.92 6.91 -13.34
C GLY A 226 17.25 7.57 -14.56
N ARG A 227 16.06 7.13 -14.95
CA ARG A 227 15.25 7.78 -16.00
C ARG A 227 14.17 8.63 -15.37
N LEU A 228 14.09 9.90 -15.73
CA LEU A 228 13.15 10.86 -15.20
C LEU A 228 11.92 10.99 -16.09
N TYR A 229 10.75 10.97 -15.48
CA TYR A 229 9.45 11.06 -16.14
C TYR A 229 8.61 12.17 -15.52
N ASN A 230 7.77 12.80 -16.33
CA ASN A 230 6.74 13.71 -15.85
C ASN A 230 5.64 12.94 -15.11
N GLY A 231 5.21 13.44 -13.96
CA GLY A 231 4.24 12.77 -13.09
C GLY A 231 2.79 12.80 -13.58
N ASP A 232 2.47 13.66 -14.59
CA ASP A 232 1.10 13.78 -15.09
C ASP A 232 0.83 12.92 -16.32
N ASN A 233 1.88 12.55 -17.09
CA ASN A 233 1.69 11.89 -18.38
C ASN A 233 2.76 10.84 -18.73
N LEU A 234 3.72 10.60 -17.84
CA LEU A 234 4.85 9.68 -18.01
C LEU A 234 5.75 9.95 -19.23
N ASN A 235 5.72 11.16 -19.79
CA ASN A 235 6.72 11.53 -20.79
C ASN A 235 8.11 11.50 -20.15
N GLN A 236 9.03 10.80 -20.80
CA GLN A 236 10.41 10.77 -20.33
C GLN A 236 11.08 12.13 -20.57
N ILE A 237 11.71 12.67 -19.53
CA ILE A 237 12.41 13.96 -19.53
C ILE A 237 13.92 13.76 -19.68
N TYR A 238 14.46 12.73 -19.02
CA TYR A 238 15.90 12.43 -18.97
C TYR A 238 16.14 10.91 -19.05
N PRO A 239 17.23 10.39 -19.65
CA PRO A 239 18.29 11.13 -20.37
C PRO A 239 17.89 11.61 -21.77
N LEU A 240 16.83 11.07 -22.33
CA LEU A 240 16.30 11.44 -23.65
C LEU A 240 14.85 11.86 -23.48
N GLN A 241 14.47 12.93 -24.18
CA GLN A 241 13.06 13.32 -24.25
C GLN A 241 12.30 12.34 -25.15
N LYS A 242 11.31 11.67 -24.60
CA LYS A 242 10.47 10.73 -25.31
C LYS A 242 9.02 10.86 -24.83
N LYS A 243 8.10 11.08 -25.75
CA LYS A 243 6.67 11.05 -25.42
C LYS A 243 6.26 9.62 -25.06
N SER A 244 5.44 9.47 -24.01
CA SER A 244 4.79 8.20 -23.67
C SER A 244 3.81 7.79 -24.77
N GLU A 245 3.61 6.50 -24.95
CA GLU A 245 2.54 6.00 -25.81
C GLU A 245 1.19 6.24 -25.10
N ASN A 246 0.16 6.46 -25.90
CA ASN A 246 -1.19 6.57 -25.35
C ASN A 246 -1.63 5.22 -24.79
N PHE A 247 -2.35 5.24 -23.70
CA PHE A 247 -3.02 4.04 -23.21
C PHE A 247 -4.17 3.65 -24.12
N ASN A 248 -4.46 2.37 -24.23
CA ASN A 248 -5.50 1.84 -25.13
C ASN A 248 -6.88 2.48 -24.93
N TRP A 249 -7.21 2.87 -23.70
CA TRP A 249 -8.50 3.52 -23.39
C TRP A 249 -8.56 4.99 -23.81
N GLN A 250 -7.44 5.65 -24.00
CA GLN A 250 -7.37 7.05 -24.46
C GLN A 250 -7.63 7.18 -25.96
N GLU A 251 -7.46 6.10 -26.73
CA GLU A 251 -7.68 6.08 -28.19
C GLU A 251 -9.15 5.91 -28.57
N LYS A 252 -10.01 5.48 -27.61
CA LYS A 252 -11.44 5.29 -27.84
C LYS A 252 -12.22 6.52 -27.42
N ALA A 253 -12.75 7.26 -28.39
CA ALA A 253 -13.71 8.32 -28.07
C ALA A 253 -14.96 7.71 -27.40
N PRO A 254 -15.55 8.36 -26.38
CA PRO A 254 -16.77 7.87 -25.72
C PRO A 254 -17.91 7.57 -26.70
N SER A 255 -17.99 8.29 -27.80
CA SER A 255 -18.99 8.07 -28.88
C SER A 255 -18.81 6.77 -29.66
N SER A 256 -17.72 6.04 -29.49
CA SER A 256 -17.46 4.75 -30.14
C SER A 256 -17.74 3.55 -29.23
N LEU A 257 -18.13 3.78 -27.98
CA LEU A 257 -18.44 2.70 -27.03
C LEU A 257 -19.82 2.09 -27.32
N PRO A 258 -20.00 0.76 -27.17
CA PRO A 258 -21.30 0.12 -27.33
C PRO A 258 -22.35 0.74 -26.38
N GLY A 259 -23.52 1.08 -26.91
CA GLY A 259 -24.63 1.64 -26.14
C GLY A 259 -24.67 3.16 -26.02
N ILE A 260 -23.70 3.89 -26.57
CA ILE A 260 -23.77 5.35 -26.73
C ILE A 260 -24.39 5.65 -28.09
N ASN A 261 -25.67 6.01 -28.09
CA ASN A 261 -26.32 6.56 -29.29
C ASN A 261 -25.83 7.97 -29.53
N LYS A 262 -25.43 8.29 -30.75
CA LYS A 262 -25.09 9.64 -31.19
C LYS A 262 -26.31 10.56 -31.19
#